data_c947017250e0c352af4da4b4e2747ac6
#
_entry.id   c947017250e0c352af4da4b4e2747ac6
#
_cell.length_a   1.000
_cell.length_b   1.000
_cell.length_c   1.000
_cell.angle_alpha   90.00
_cell.angle_beta   90.00
_cell.angle_gamma   90.00
#
_symmetry.space_group_name_H-M   'P 1'
#
loop_
_entity.id
_entity.type
_entity.pdbx_description
1 polymer ?
#
loop_
_entity_poly.entity_id
_entity_poly.type
_entity_poly.pdbx_seq_one_letter_code
_entity_poly.pdbx_strand_id
1 'polypeptide(L)'
;MGNDRLSLKNLARKFLPRRIFAPLRVFADPELFADIEFATYNQDRLLTQNNCDFIRDKRFALAYSKGEATDSWWNVPIHWRIHVMFWAATRALGLEGDFVECGVNRGGFSRAIMEYIGFRELKGRKYYLLDTFNGLVDELISEEERKNGIRAGQYDECFDDVKETFKDFDNVVLIRGIVPDTLPMVNAEKVCYLSLDMNCAKPEIEAVEYFWDKLVSGAAVIMDDYGFTEYAIQKREYDRFAERKGVPILSLPTGQGLMIKP
;
A
#
# COMPACT_ATOMS: atom_id res chain seq x y z
N MET A 1 46.49 8.98 16.75
CA MET A 1 45.85 7.76 16.24
C MET A 1 44.38 7.99 15.82
N GLY A 2 44.08 9.05 15.09
CA GLY A 2 42.71 9.48 14.79
C GLY A 2 42.32 9.54 13.30
N ASN A 3 43.20 9.23 12.35
CA ASN A 3 42.95 9.51 10.93
C ASN A 3 42.63 8.26 10.05
N ASP A 4 42.87 7.06 10.55
CA ASP A 4 42.73 5.85 9.69
C ASP A 4 41.28 5.29 9.57
N ARG A 5 40.41 5.61 10.56
CA ARG A 5 39.02 5.11 10.51
C ARG A 5 38.15 5.79 9.42
N LEU A 6 38.40 7.04 9.12
CA LEU A 6 37.72 7.78 8.05
C LEU A 6 38.09 7.31 6.65
N SER A 7 39.33 6.85 6.47
CA SER A 7 39.85 6.34 5.19
C SER A 7 39.22 5.01 4.80
N LEU A 8 39.08 4.06 5.74
CA LEU A 8 38.45 2.77 5.51
C LEU A 8 36.94 2.87 5.20
N LYS A 9 36.22 3.78 5.88
CA LYS A 9 34.78 4.05 5.58
C LYS A 9 34.60 4.59 4.16
N ASN A 10 35.49 5.45 3.70
CA ASN A 10 35.41 6.01 2.35
C ASN A 10 35.80 5.00 1.25
N LEU A 11 36.75 4.10 1.54
CA LEU A 11 37.13 3.03 0.62
C LEU A 11 36.01 1.98 0.47
N ALA A 12 35.38 1.56 1.57
CA ALA A 12 34.29 0.60 1.56
C ALA A 12 33.06 1.13 0.80
N ARG A 13 32.73 2.44 0.92
CA ARG A 13 31.65 3.07 0.14
C ARG A 13 31.84 3.03 -1.37
N LYS A 14 33.10 2.98 -1.83
CA LYS A 14 33.46 3.09 -3.26
C LYS A 14 33.43 1.75 -4.00
N PHE A 15 33.59 0.63 -3.28
CA PHE A 15 33.82 -0.69 -3.89
C PHE A 15 32.82 -1.78 -3.51
N LEU A 16 31.92 -1.56 -2.54
CA LEU A 16 30.94 -2.57 -2.13
C LEU A 16 29.53 -2.21 -2.60
N PRO A 17 28.78 -3.16 -3.17
CA PRO A 17 27.36 -2.96 -3.49
C PRO A 17 26.58 -2.55 -2.23
N ARG A 18 25.60 -1.66 -2.38
CA ARG A 18 24.76 -1.16 -1.27
C ARG A 18 24.21 -2.27 -0.36
N ARG A 19 23.88 -3.41 -0.91
CA ARG A 19 23.37 -4.58 -0.16
C ARG A 19 24.38 -5.23 0.79
N ILE A 20 25.68 -5.10 0.49
CA ILE A 20 26.77 -5.64 1.33
C ILE A 20 27.24 -4.56 2.33
N PHE A 21 27.08 -3.30 1.96
CA PHE A 21 27.53 -2.18 2.78
C PHE A 21 26.63 -1.94 4.00
N ALA A 22 25.31 -2.21 3.91
CA ALA A 22 24.39 -1.99 5.01
C ALA A 22 24.73 -2.81 6.28
N PRO A 23 24.98 -4.14 6.20
CA PRO A 23 25.42 -4.91 7.37
C PRO A 23 26.73 -4.43 7.96
N LEU A 24 27.72 -4.08 7.09
CA LEU A 24 29.02 -3.56 7.54
C LEU A 24 28.91 -2.19 8.22
N ARG A 25 27.92 -1.37 7.81
CA ARG A 25 27.64 -0.08 8.43
C ARG A 25 27.09 -0.24 9.84
N VAL A 26 26.26 -1.24 10.10
CA VAL A 26 25.73 -1.56 11.45
C VAL A 26 26.88 -1.86 12.42
N PHE A 27 27.87 -2.66 12.01
CA PHE A 27 29.04 -2.95 12.84
C PHE A 27 30.00 -1.76 13.03
N ALA A 28 29.94 -0.75 12.17
CA ALA A 28 30.82 0.40 12.21
C ALA A 28 30.21 1.63 12.87
N ASP A 29 28.92 1.60 13.18
CA ASP A 29 28.15 2.71 13.73
C ASP A 29 27.40 2.27 15.00
N PRO A 30 27.92 2.58 16.20
CA PRO A 30 27.31 2.20 17.47
C PRO A 30 25.89 2.77 17.65
N GLU A 31 25.59 3.96 17.09
CA GLU A 31 24.26 4.58 17.19
C GLU A 31 23.25 3.77 16.37
N LEU A 32 23.62 3.35 15.14
CA LEU A 32 22.78 2.51 14.31
C LEU A 32 22.52 1.13 14.93
N PHE A 33 23.53 0.59 15.67
CA PHE A 33 23.36 -0.67 16.40
C PHE A 33 22.38 -0.52 17.58
N ALA A 34 22.50 0.57 18.34
CA ALA A 34 21.57 0.89 19.40
C ALA A 34 20.15 1.10 18.89
N ASP A 35 19.97 1.74 17.72
CA ASP A 35 18.65 1.89 17.10
C ASP A 35 17.99 0.54 16.79
N ILE A 36 18.76 -0.45 16.35
CA ILE A 36 18.24 -1.80 16.08
C ILE A 36 17.95 -2.55 17.40
N GLU A 37 18.82 -2.44 18.40
CA GLU A 37 18.68 -3.12 19.68
C GLU A 37 17.43 -2.67 20.44
N PHE A 38 17.11 -1.37 20.39
CA PHE A 38 15.96 -0.78 21.08
C PHE A 38 14.73 -0.60 20.19
N ALA A 39 14.77 -1.11 18.94
CA ALA A 39 13.64 -1.00 18.04
C ALA A 39 12.39 -1.69 18.58
N THR A 40 11.29 -0.98 18.62
CA THR A 40 9.96 -1.51 18.94
C THR A 40 9.32 -2.18 17.72
N TYR A 41 9.78 -1.79 16.51
CA TYR A 41 9.38 -2.35 15.24
C TYR A 41 10.54 -2.28 14.23
N ASN A 42 10.79 -3.39 13.54
CA ASN A 42 11.81 -3.47 12.49
C ASN A 42 11.34 -4.46 11.42
N GLN A 43 10.32 -4.07 10.66
CA GLN A 43 9.71 -4.86 9.59
C GLN A 43 9.33 -3.94 8.44
N ASP A 44 9.10 -4.50 7.26
CA ASP A 44 8.56 -3.80 6.11
C ASP A 44 9.29 -2.48 5.78
N ARG A 45 10.64 -2.52 5.87
CA ARG A 45 11.53 -1.36 5.66
C ARG A 45 11.37 -0.21 6.65
N LEU A 46 10.56 -0.38 7.69
CA LEU A 46 10.38 0.60 8.77
C LEU A 46 11.09 0.11 10.03
N LEU A 47 12.08 0.87 10.49
CA LEU A 47 12.73 0.71 11.77
C LEU A 47 12.35 1.91 12.66
N THR A 48 11.78 1.65 13.84
CA THR A 48 11.39 2.70 14.78
C THR A 48 11.47 2.25 16.23
N GLN A 49 11.70 3.21 17.13
CA GLN A 49 11.58 3.05 18.58
C GLN A 49 10.25 3.64 19.12
N ASN A 50 9.37 4.10 18.24
CA ASN A 50 8.07 4.63 18.63
C ASN A 50 7.15 3.55 19.19
N ASN A 51 6.15 3.97 19.98
CA ASN A 51 5.16 3.05 20.53
C ASN A 51 4.35 2.36 19.41
N CYS A 52 4.26 1.03 19.47
CA CYS A 52 3.54 0.16 18.55
C CYS A 52 2.45 -0.66 19.27
N ASP A 53 1.90 -0.17 20.37
CA ASP A 53 0.95 -0.91 21.21
C ASP A 53 -0.36 -1.26 20.47
N PHE A 54 -0.74 -0.53 19.43
CA PHE A 54 -1.87 -0.84 18.56
C PHE A 54 -1.81 -2.27 17.99
N ILE A 55 -0.61 -2.83 17.80
CA ILE A 55 -0.43 -4.21 17.30
C ILE A 55 -1.06 -5.23 18.26
N ARG A 56 -1.08 -4.92 19.58
CA ARG A 56 -1.63 -5.75 20.64
C ARG A 56 -3.09 -5.48 20.94
N ASP A 57 -3.67 -4.44 20.34
CA ASP A 57 -5.11 -4.20 20.42
C ASP A 57 -5.87 -5.40 19.83
N LYS A 58 -6.87 -5.92 20.56
CA LYS A 58 -7.58 -7.13 20.17
C LYS A 58 -8.33 -7.00 18.85
N ARG A 59 -8.91 -5.82 18.58
CA ARG A 59 -9.63 -5.55 17.33
C ARG A 59 -8.64 -5.48 16.16
N PHE A 60 -7.52 -4.78 16.37
CA PHE A 60 -6.46 -4.70 15.39
C PHE A 60 -5.90 -6.09 15.08
N ALA A 61 -5.47 -6.85 16.08
CA ALA A 61 -4.86 -8.17 15.92
C ALA A 61 -5.80 -9.16 15.21
N LEU A 62 -7.10 -9.17 15.58
CA LEU A 62 -8.09 -10.00 14.90
C LEU A 62 -8.24 -9.62 13.42
N ALA A 63 -8.42 -8.34 13.13
CA ALA A 63 -8.59 -7.87 11.77
C ALA A 63 -7.34 -8.11 10.90
N TYR A 64 -6.16 -7.84 11.47
CA TYR A 64 -4.88 -8.13 10.83
C TYR A 64 -4.75 -9.62 10.46
N SER A 65 -5.04 -10.52 11.41
CA SER A 65 -4.96 -11.97 11.16
C SER A 65 -5.90 -12.46 10.05
N LYS A 66 -7.03 -11.78 9.84
CA LYS A 66 -7.95 -12.10 8.73
C LYS A 66 -7.39 -11.72 7.37
N GLY A 67 -6.69 -10.59 7.28
CA GLY A 67 -5.97 -10.21 6.05
C GLY A 67 -4.74 -11.09 5.81
N GLU A 68 -3.95 -11.35 6.85
CA GLU A 68 -2.77 -12.22 6.78
C GLU A 68 -3.13 -13.63 6.29
N ALA A 69 -4.26 -14.17 6.73
CA ALA A 69 -4.75 -15.49 6.33
C ALA A 69 -5.05 -15.63 4.82
N THR A 70 -5.12 -14.53 4.05
CA THR A 70 -5.27 -14.58 2.59
C THR A 70 -3.95 -14.86 1.87
N ASP A 71 -2.83 -14.82 2.58
CA ASP A 71 -1.46 -14.95 2.04
C ASP A 71 -1.08 -13.87 1.01
N SER A 72 -1.74 -12.69 1.07
CA SER A 72 -1.42 -11.56 0.19
C SER A 72 -0.03 -10.96 0.44
N TRP A 73 0.51 -11.09 1.65
CA TRP A 73 1.70 -10.37 2.11
C TRP A 73 2.94 -11.25 2.22
N TRP A 74 2.89 -12.51 1.74
CA TRP A 74 4.01 -13.46 1.74
C TRP A 74 4.73 -13.54 3.11
N ASN A 75 3.97 -13.52 4.19
CA ASN A 75 4.46 -13.52 5.58
C ASN A 75 5.34 -12.31 5.96
N VAL A 76 5.26 -11.21 5.23
CA VAL A 76 5.91 -9.95 5.63
C VAL A 76 4.99 -9.22 6.62
N PRO A 77 5.44 -8.92 7.85
CA PRO A 77 4.63 -8.15 8.78
C PRO A 77 4.51 -6.69 8.34
N ILE A 78 3.29 -6.27 7.97
CA ILE A 78 2.99 -4.93 7.45
C ILE A 78 2.07 -4.12 8.37
N HIS A 79 2.20 -4.31 9.68
CA HIS A 79 1.29 -3.75 10.68
C HIS A 79 1.08 -2.24 10.55
N TRP A 80 2.14 -1.47 10.28
CA TRP A 80 2.04 -0.02 10.16
C TRP A 80 1.28 0.41 8.90
N ARG A 81 1.44 -0.28 7.77
CA ARG A 81 0.63 -0.01 6.57
C ARG A 81 -0.86 -0.28 6.85
N ILE A 82 -1.16 -1.41 7.46
CA ILE A 82 -2.53 -1.76 7.87
C ILE A 82 -3.09 -0.75 8.87
N HIS A 83 -2.28 -0.24 9.80
CA HIS A 83 -2.72 0.79 10.75
C HIS A 83 -3.17 2.08 10.03
N VAL A 84 -2.44 2.53 9.03
CA VAL A 84 -2.83 3.67 8.18
C VAL A 84 -4.15 3.40 7.46
N MET A 85 -4.31 2.22 6.87
CA MET A 85 -5.54 1.83 6.16
C MET A 85 -6.74 1.74 7.10
N PHE A 86 -6.58 1.19 8.31
CA PHE A 86 -7.64 1.15 9.30
C PHE A 86 -8.07 2.53 9.76
N TRP A 87 -7.11 3.45 9.97
CA TRP A 87 -7.41 4.84 10.28
C TRP A 87 -8.24 5.50 9.16
N ALA A 88 -7.81 5.35 7.90
CA ALA A 88 -8.49 5.93 6.75
C ALA A 88 -9.90 5.33 6.56
N ALA A 89 -10.05 4.01 6.67
CA ALA A 89 -11.33 3.33 6.56
C ALA A 89 -12.28 3.71 7.71
N THR A 90 -11.76 3.89 8.94
CA THR A 90 -12.56 4.36 10.09
C THR A 90 -13.09 5.77 9.86
N ARG A 91 -12.28 6.68 9.31
CA ARG A 91 -12.73 8.03 8.94
C ARG A 91 -13.83 7.99 7.88
N ALA A 92 -13.70 7.10 6.89
CA ALA A 92 -14.69 6.93 5.83
C ALA A 92 -16.07 6.50 6.34
N LEU A 93 -16.17 5.91 7.54
CA LEU A 93 -17.48 5.58 8.15
C LEU A 93 -18.35 6.82 8.42
N GLY A 94 -17.73 7.97 8.67
CA GLY A 94 -18.43 9.25 8.87
C GLY A 94 -18.80 9.98 7.57
N LEU A 95 -18.43 9.45 6.41
CA LEU A 95 -18.69 10.03 5.10
C LEU A 95 -19.74 9.20 4.37
N GLU A 96 -20.43 9.78 3.41
CA GLU A 96 -21.29 9.03 2.48
C GLU A 96 -20.46 8.42 1.33
N GLY A 97 -20.96 7.34 0.73
CA GLY A 97 -20.33 6.72 -0.43
C GLY A 97 -19.77 5.32 -0.16
N ASP A 98 -19.25 4.76 -1.20
CA ASP A 98 -18.73 3.40 -1.28
C ASP A 98 -17.21 3.36 -1.09
N PHE A 99 -16.69 2.17 -0.88
CA PHE A 99 -15.27 1.88 -0.80
C PHE A 99 -14.78 1.28 -2.12
N VAL A 100 -13.59 1.64 -2.53
CA VAL A 100 -12.95 1.12 -3.75
C VAL A 100 -11.50 0.75 -3.46
N GLU A 101 -11.08 -0.41 -3.97
CA GLU A 101 -9.69 -0.83 -4.02
C GLU A 101 -9.36 -1.30 -5.42
N CYS A 102 -8.29 -0.75 -6.00
CA CYS A 102 -7.74 -1.17 -7.29
C CYS A 102 -6.35 -1.76 -7.03
N GLY A 103 -6.16 -3.02 -7.42
CA GLY A 103 -5.03 -3.85 -7.01
C GLY A 103 -5.35 -4.56 -5.69
N VAL A 104 -5.92 -5.74 -5.80
CA VAL A 104 -6.50 -6.48 -4.66
C VAL A 104 -5.65 -7.70 -4.29
N ASN A 105 -4.99 -8.29 -5.31
CA ASN A 105 -4.29 -9.56 -5.15
C ASN A 105 -5.23 -10.60 -4.50
N ARG A 106 -4.82 -11.27 -3.42
CA ARG A 106 -5.64 -12.23 -2.66
C ARG A 106 -6.61 -11.58 -1.67
N GLY A 107 -6.69 -10.24 -1.64
CA GLY A 107 -7.66 -9.49 -0.83
C GLY A 107 -7.22 -9.19 0.60
N GLY A 108 -5.93 -9.19 0.89
CA GLY A 108 -5.41 -9.00 2.25
C GLY A 108 -5.82 -7.69 2.89
N PHE A 109 -5.64 -6.57 2.19
CA PHE A 109 -5.99 -5.25 2.70
C PHE A 109 -7.50 -5.11 2.92
N SER A 110 -8.29 -5.37 1.89
CA SER A 110 -9.75 -5.27 1.99
C SER A 110 -10.31 -6.22 3.04
N ARG A 111 -9.82 -7.45 3.14
CA ARG A 111 -10.29 -8.41 4.15
C ARG A 111 -10.01 -7.93 5.58
N ALA A 112 -8.81 -7.41 5.83
CA ALA A 112 -8.44 -6.82 7.12
C ALA A 112 -9.29 -5.60 7.44
N ILE A 113 -9.44 -4.66 6.50
CA ILE A 113 -10.26 -3.46 6.65
C ILE A 113 -11.71 -3.83 6.99
N MET A 114 -12.31 -4.74 6.21
CA MET A 114 -13.71 -5.14 6.42
C MET A 114 -13.95 -5.73 7.79
N GLU A 115 -13.04 -6.55 8.29
CA GLU A 115 -13.12 -7.08 9.65
C GLU A 115 -13.00 -5.94 10.68
N TYR A 116 -12.04 -5.04 10.49
CA TYR A 116 -11.77 -3.97 11.43
C TYR A 116 -12.94 -3.00 11.59
N ILE A 117 -13.59 -2.61 10.49
CA ILE A 117 -14.68 -1.64 10.53
C ILE A 117 -16.07 -2.28 10.63
N GLY A 118 -16.18 -3.62 10.67
CA GLY A 118 -17.46 -4.32 10.69
C GLY A 118 -18.27 -4.15 9.40
N PHE A 119 -17.57 -4.19 8.23
CA PHE A 119 -18.14 -3.81 6.93
C PHE A 119 -19.37 -4.64 6.53
N ARG A 120 -19.47 -5.89 6.97
CA ARG A 120 -20.64 -6.76 6.73
C ARG A 120 -21.94 -6.12 7.16
N GLU A 121 -21.91 -5.35 8.25
CA GLU A 121 -23.08 -4.73 8.85
C GLU A 121 -23.42 -3.35 8.26
N LEU A 122 -22.58 -2.82 7.36
CA LEU A 122 -22.77 -1.51 6.74
C LEU A 122 -23.78 -1.60 5.60
N LYS A 123 -25.07 -1.54 5.94
CA LYS A 123 -26.15 -1.58 4.95
C LYS A 123 -26.11 -0.36 4.03
N GLY A 124 -26.32 -0.60 2.73
CA GLY A 124 -26.37 0.46 1.70
C GLY A 124 -25.00 0.95 1.24
N ARG A 125 -23.92 0.32 1.69
CA ARG A 125 -22.57 0.59 1.20
C ARG A 125 -22.00 -0.63 0.50
N LYS A 126 -21.22 -0.40 -0.56
CA LYS A 126 -20.48 -1.44 -1.29
C LYS A 126 -18.98 -1.24 -1.16
N TYR A 127 -18.26 -2.34 -1.26
CA TYR A 127 -16.82 -2.33 -1.46
C TYR A 127 -16.51 -2.95 -2.83
N TYR A 128 -16.03 -2.14 -3.74
CA TYR A 128 -15.62 -2.58 -5.08
C TYR A 128 -14.15 -2.96 -5.06
N LEU A 129 -13.86 -4.16 -5.51
CA LEU A 129 -12.53 -4.76 -5.54
C LEU A 129 -12.17 -5.06 -6.99
N LEU A 130 -11.26 -4.24 -7.55
CA LEU A 130 -10.86 -4.31 -8.95
C LEU A 130 -9.45 -4.89 -9.06
N ASP A 131 -9.29 -5.96 -9.82
CA ASP A 131 -7.99 -6.57 -10.11
C ASP A 131 -8.08 -7.44 -11.36
N THR A 132 -6.97 -7.72 -12.01
CA THR A 132 -6.84 -8.79 -12.98
C THR A 132 -6.98 -10.16 -12.31
N PHE A 133 -6.60 -10.24 -11.02
CA PHE A 133 -6.40 -11.46 -10.23
C PHE A 133 -5.42 -12.44 -10.90
N ASN A 134 -4.53 -11.89 -11.72
CA ASN A 134 -3.52 -12.64 -12.48
C ASN A 134 -2.23 -11.82 -12.66
N GLY A 135 -2.00 -10.84 -11.78
CA GLY A 135 -0.82 -9.98 -11.77
C GLY A 135 -0.84 -8.83 -12.79
N LEU A 136 0.31 -8.20 -12.95
CA LEU A 136 0.48 -7.00 -13.76
C LEU A 136 0.34 -7.31 -15.26
N VAL A 137 -0.24 -6.34 -15.99
CA VAL A 137 -0.40 -6.40 -17.44
C VAL A 137 0.85 -5.83 -18.11
N ASP A 138 1.53 -6.64 -18.92
CA ASP A 138 2.83 -6.29 -19.51
C ASP A 138 2.78 -5.00 -20.33
N GLU A 139 1.72 -4.77 -21.08
CA GLU A 139 1.53 -3.61 -21.95
C GLU A 139 1.33 -2.30 -21.17
N LEU A 140 1.02 -2.37 -19.87
CA LEU A 140 0.87 -1.19 -19.01
C LEU A 140 2.17 -0.79 -18.33
N ILE A 141 3.16 -1.67 -18.29
CA ILE A 141 4.45 -1.43 -17.64
C ILE A 141 5.35 -0.66 -18.59
N SER A 142 5.75 0.56 -18.22
CA SER A 142 6.67 1.37 -19.01
C SER A 142 8.10 0.79 -19.02
N GLU A 143 8.90 1.20 -20.01
CA GLU A 143 10.32 0.80 -20.07
C GLU A 143 11.12 1.26 -18.84
N GLU A 144 10.76 2.41 -18.26
CA GLU A 144 11.41 2.94 -17.07
C GLU A 144 11.10 2.07 -15.84
N GLU A 145 9.85 1.67 -15.67
CA GLU A 145 9.42 0.73 -14.61
C GLU A 145 10.10 -0.63 -14.77
N ARG A 146 10.23 -1.14 -15.99
CA ARG A 146 10.96 -2.37 -16.27
C ARG A 146 12.44 -2.28 -15.86
N LYS A 147 13.09 -1.12 -16.03
CA LYS A 147 14.47 -0.89 -15.57
C LYS A 147 14.56 -0.92 -14.04
N ASN A 148 13.51 -0.51 -13.35
CA ASN A 148 13.42 -0.58 -11.88
C ASN A 148 13.02 -1.97 -11.35
N GLY A 149 12.81 -2.95 -12.23
CA GLY A 149 12.52 -4.32 -11.83
C GLY A 149 11.04 -4.71 -11.85
N ILE A 150 10.13 -3.81 -12.22
CA ILE A 150 8.71 -4.12 -12.35
C ILE A 150 8.50 -5.05 -13.55
N ARG A 151 7.75 -6.13 -13.35
CA ARG A 151 7.53 -7.19 -14.36
C ARG A 151 6.11 -7.75 -14.26
N ALA A 152 5.57 -8.16 -15.39
CA ALA A 152 4.42 -9.04 -15.42
C ALA A 152 4.76 -10.44 -14.86
N GLY A 153 3.74 -11.20 -14.45
CA GLY A 153 3.91 -12.59 -13.99
C GLY A 153 4.56 -12.75 -12.62
N GLN A 154 4.58 -11.69 -11.79
CA GLN A 154 5.06 -11.77 -10.41
C GLN A 154 4.01 -12.28 -9.41
N TYR A 155 2.76 -12.37 -9.82
CA TYR A 155 1.61 -12.79 -9.01
C TYR A 155 0.90 -13.96 -9.69
N ASP A 156 0.48 -14.93 -8.88
CA ASP A 156 -0.28 -16.07 -9.33
C ASP A 156 -1.76 -15.70 -9.55
N GLU A 157 -2.42 -16.45 -10.42
CA GLU A 157 -3.87 -16.35 -10.56
C GLU A 157 -4.56 -16.73 -9.23
N CYS A 158 -5.49 -15.89 -8.75
CA CYS A 158 -6.07 -16.05 -7.42
C CYS A 158 -7.57 -15.72 -7.34
N PHE A 159 -8.27 -15.58 -8.46
CA PHE A 159 -9.67 -15.13 -8.45
C PHE A 159 -10.62 -16.05 -7.67
N ASP A 160 -10.42 -17.37 -7.76
CA ASP A 160 -11.25 -18.33 -7.02
C ASP A 160 -11.01 -18.25 -5.52
N ASP A 161 -9.76 -18.04 -5.08
CA ASP A 161 -9.41 -17.81 -3.67
C ASP A 161 -10.07 -16.53 -3.13
N VAL A 162 -10.07 -15.47 -3.96
CA VAL A 162 -10.70 -14.20 -3.60
C VAL A 162 -12.21 -14.32 -3.48
N LYS A 163 -12.87 -15.06 -4.40
CA LYS A 163 -14.30 -15.35 -4.26
C LYS A 163 -14.60 -16.08 -2.95
N GLU A 164 -13.80 -17.06 -2.58
CA GLU A 164 -13.95 -17.77 -1.31
C GLU A 164 -13.73 -16.86 -0.10
N THR A 165 -12.72 -15.98 -0.15
CA THR A 165 -12.41 -15.01 0.90
C THR A 165 -13.57 -14.06 1.21
N PHE A 166 -14.32 -13.65 0.18
CA PHE A 166 -15.40 -12.65 0.31
C PHE A 166 -16.82 -13.25 0.17
N LYS A 167 -16.98 -14.55 0.06
CA LYS A 167 -18.29 -15.20 -0.16
C LYS A 167 -19.38 -14.83 0.86
N ASP A 168 -18.98 -14.49 2.07
CA ASP A 168 -19.89 -14.14 3.16
C ASP A 168 -20.19 -12.63 3.24
N PHE A 169 -19.77 -11.84 2.26
CA PHE A 169 -19.99 -10.39 2.22
C PHE A 169 -20.92 -10.04 1.05
N ASP A 170 -22.21 -9.91 1.30
CA ASP A 170 -23.22 -9.56 0.28
C ASP A 170 -23.00 -8.16 -0.33
N ASN A 171 -22.23 -7.32 0.33
CA ASN A 171 -21.94 -5.96 -0.08
C ASN A 171 -20.55 -5.77 -0.69
N VAL A 172 -19.85 -6.83 -1.04
CA VAL A 172 -18.62 -6.83 -1.85
C VAL A 172 -18.94 -7.07 -3.32
N VAL A 173 -18.28 -6.30 -4.18
CA VAL A 173 -18.39 -6.44 -5.63
C VAL A 173 -17.00 -6.70 -6.20
N LEU A 174 -16.76 -7.94 -6.63
CA LEU A 174 -15.53 -8.32 -7.32
C LEU A 174 -15.63 -7.97 -8.80
N ILE A 175 -14.67 -7.21 -9.30
CA ILE A 175 -14.58 -6.80 -10.71
C ILE A 175 -13.25 -7.31 -11.27
N ARG A 176 -13.33 -8.42 -12.02
CA ARG A 176 -12.15 -9.01 -12.66
C ARG A 176 -11.87 -8.34 -13.99
N GLY A 177 -10.66 -7.83 -14.16
CA GLY A 177 -10.16 -7.30 -15.42
C GLY A 177 -9.12 -6.20 -15.23
N ILE A 178 -8.76 -5.61 -16.36
CA ILE A 178 -7.69 -4.62 -16.42
C ILE A 178 -8.24 -3.23 -16.03
N VAL A 179 -7.54 -2.52 -15.14
CA VAL A 179 -7.73 -1.08 -14.96
C VAL A 179 -6.88 -0.38 -16.03
N PRO A 180 -7.45 0.55 -16.84
CA PRO A 180 -8.69 1.31 -16.58
C PRO A 180 -10.00 0.70 -17.16
N ASP A 181 -9.94 -0.33 -17.98
CA ASP A 181 -11.09 -0.82 -18.75
C ASP A 181 -12.30 -1.19 -17.87
N THR A 182 -12.01 -1.63 -16.64
CA THR A 182 -13.03 -2.06 -15.66
C THR A 182 -13.58 -0.94 -14.79
N LEU A 183 -12.99 0.27 -14.80
CA LEU A 183 -13.46 1.40 -13.99
C LEU A 183 -14.94 1.74 -14.20
N PRO A 184 -15.48 1.73 -15.43
CA PRO A 184 -16.91 1.99 -15.67
C PRO A 184 -17.87 0.96 -15.05
N MET A 185 -17.38 -0.21 -14.66
CA MET A 185 -18.18 -1.24 -14.00
C MET A 185 -18.45 -0.91 -12.51
N VAL A 186 -17.73 0.07 -11.94
CA VAL A 186 -17.97 0.56 -10.59
C VAL A 186 -19.18 1.47 -10.59
N ASN A 187 -20.32 0.93 -10.16
CA ASN A 187 -21.58 1.65 -10.07
C ASN A 187 -21.70 2.40 -8.73
N ALA A 188 -20.66 3.18 -8.37
CA ALA A 188 -20.66 4.08 -7.24
C ALA A 188 -20.83 5.53 -7.73
N GLU A 189 -21.83 6.24 -7.17
CA GLU A 189 -22.00 7.68 -7.41
C GLU A 189 -21.02 8.49 -6.57
N LYS A 190 -20.76 8.03 -5.34
CA LYS A 190 -19.88 8.65 -4.36
C LYS A 190 -18.90 7.62 -3.81
N VAL A 191 -17.66 8.04 -3.61
CA VAL A 191 -16.58 7.22 -3.04
C VAL A 191 -16.02 7.91 -1.81
N CYS A 192 -15.99 7.21 -0.68
CA CYS A 192 -15.49 7.74 0.59
C CYS A 192 -14.11 7.20 0.98
N TYR A 193 -13.66 6.15 0.30
CA TYR A 193 -12.36 5.51 0.50
C TYR A 193 -11.85 4.95 -0.82
N LEU A 194 -10.62 5.26 -1.19
CA LEU A 194 -9.95 4.75 -2.38
C LEU A 194 -8.55 4.24 -2.01
N SER A 195 -8.27 2.98 -2.31
CA SER A 195 -6.94 2.37 -2.19
C SER A 195 -6.43 1.97 -3.55
N LEU A 196 -5.16 2.27 -3.84
CA LEU A 196 -4.48 2.03 -5.10
C LEU A 196 -3.18 1.27 -4.82
N ASP A 197 -3.07 0.04 -5.35
CA ASP A 197 -1.94 -0.88 -5.16
C ASP A 197 -1.79 -1.78 -6.40
N MET A 198 -1.57 -1.15 -7.56
CA MET A 198 -1.43 -1.90 -8.83
C MET A 198 0.01 -2.03 -9.29
N ASN A 199 0.96 -1.55 -8.51
CA ASN A 199 2.40 -1.68 -8.73
C ASN A 199 2.87 -1.14 -10.11
N CYS A 200 2.07 -0.27 -10.74
CA CYS A 200 2.31 0.28 -12.07
C CYS A 200 1.67 1.66 -12.19
N ALA A 201 2.42 2.66 -12.64
CA ALA A 201 1.98 4.05 -12.64
C ALA A 201 0.73 4.31 -13.51
N LYS A 202 0.68 3.74 -14.72
CA LYS A 202 -0.38 4.03 -15.67
C LYS A 202 -1.77 3.69 -15.12
N PRO A 203 -2.08 2.44 -14.70
CA PRO A 203 -3.40 2.09 -14.21
C PRO A 203 -3.76 2.85 -12.91
N GLU A 204 -2.80 3.15 -12.04
CA GLU A 204 -3.05 3.89 -10.81
C GLU A 204 -3.45 5.34 -11.06
N ILE A 205 -2.76 6.01 -11.98
CA ILE A 205 -3.10 7.39 -12.34
C ILE A 205 -4.45 7.46 -13.06
N GLU A 206 -4.73 6.53 -13.96
CA GLU A 206 -6.03 6.46 -14.63
C GLU A 206 -7.16 6.17 -13.64
N ALA A 207 -6.94 5.34 -12.62
CA ALA A 207 -7.90 5.09 -11.56
C ALA A 207 -8.15 6.32 -10.68
N VAL A 208 -7.11 7.00 -10.19
CA VAL A 208 -7.30 8.20 -9.36
C VAL A 208 -7.96 9.34 -10.12
N GLU A 209 -7.63 9.53 -11.41
CA GLU A 209 -8.31 10.52 -12.29
C GLU A 209 -9.80 10.20 -12.43
N TYR A 210 -10.14 8.93 -12.70
CA TYR A 210 -11.52 8.48 -12.87
C TYR A 210 -12.37 8.68 -11.61
N PHE A 211 -11.82 8.34 -10.44
CA PHE A 211 -12.56 8.44 -9.18
C PHE A 211 -12.53 9.84 -8.57
N TRP A 212 -11.65 10.73 -9.03
CA TRP A 212 -11.44 12.03 -8.39
C TRP A 212 -12.74 12.83 -8.18
N ASP A 213 -13.59 12.90 -9.20
CA ASP A 213 -14.84 13.67 -9.13
C ASP A 213 -15.96 12.91 -8.39
N LYS A 214 -15.80 11.61 -8.16
CA LYS A 214 -16.69 10.78 -7.33
C LYS A 214 -16.28 10.79 -5.86
N LEU A 215 -15.03 11.15 -5.55
CA LEU A 215 -14.57 11.26 -4.17
C LEU A 215 -15.29 12.39 -3.45
N VAL A 216 -15.91 12.06 -2.31
CA VAL A 216 -16.55 13.06 -1.44
C VAL A 216 -15.50 13.84 -0.64
N SER A 217 -15.81 15.08 -0.23
CA SER A 217 -14.93 15.86 0.64
C SER A 217 -14.59 15.07 1.92
N GLY A 218 -13.32 15.03 2.28
CA GLY A 218 -12.79 14.23 3.40
C GLY A 218 -12.44 12.79 3.07
N ALA A 219 -12.77 12.28 1.87
CA ALA A 219 -12.38 10.94 1.44
C ALA A 219 -10.86 10.77 1.40
N ALA A 220 -10.38 9.64 1.89
CA ALA A 220 -8.97 9.28 1.83
C ALA A 220 -8.65 8.53 0.54
N VAL A 221 -7.52 8.90 -0.09
CA VAL A 221 -6.87 8.15 -1.17
C VAL A 221 -5.54 7.64 -0.65
N ILE A 222 -5.36 6.34 -0.65
CA ILE A 222 -4.11 5.67 -0.23
C ILE A 222 -3.43 5.11 -1.48
N MET A 223 -2.16 5.45 -1.63
CA MET A 223 -1.26 4.94 -2.66
C MET A 223 -0.19 4.09 -1.97
N ASP A 224 -0.26 2.76 -2.13
CA ASP A 224 0.52 1.85 -1.28
C ASP A 224 2.02 1.95 -1.51
N ASP A 225 2.45 2.14 -2.76
CA ASP A 225 3.86 2.13 -3.15
C ASP A 225 4.51 3.51 -3.33
N TYR A 226 3.79 4.59 -3.04
CA TYR A 226 4.20 5.97 -3.34
C TYR A 226 5.61 6.33 -2.89
N GLY A 227 6.03 5.87 -1.72
CA GLY A 227 7.32 6.22 -1.11
C GLY A 227 8.44 5.20 -1.35
N PHE A 228 8.18 4.07 -1.97
CA PHE A 228 9.21 3.08 -2.27
C PHE A 228 10.03 3.47 -3.48
N THR A 229 11.36 3.35 -3.37
CA THR A 229 12.31 3.86 -4.39
C THR A 229 12.19 3.18 -5.74
N GLU A 230 11.80 1.92 -5.80
CA GLU A 230 11.55 1.17 -7.03
C GLU A 230 10.33 1.68 -7.81
N TYR A 231 9.38 2.32 -7.11
CA TYR A 231 8.16 2.90 -7.67
C TYR A 231 8.25 4.43 -7.88
N ALA A 232 9.46 4.96 -8.07
CA ALA A 232 9.70 6.39 -8.26
C ALA A 232 8.90 7.01 -9.43
N ILE A 233 8.53 6.21 -10.43
CA ILE A 233 7.69 6.64 -11.56
C ILE A 233 6.26 6.90 -11.08
N GLN A 234 5.68 6.00 -10.32
CA GLN A 234 4.36 6.17 -9.70
C GLN A 234 4.34 7.44 -8.86
N LYS A 235 5.34 7.61 -7.98
CA LYS A 235 5.47 8.82 -7.16
C LYS A 235 5.46 10.08 -8.00
N ARG A 236 6.28 10.16 -9.04
CA ARG A 236 6.37 11.32 -9.94
C ARG A 236 5.04 11.64 -10.60
N GLU A 237 4.31 10.63 -11.07
CA GLU A 237 3.02 10.84 -11.72
C GLU A 237 1.92 11.24 -10.72
N TYR A 238 1.93 10.70 -9.50
CA TYR A 238 1.06 11.16 -8.42
C TYR A 238 1.36 12.60 -7.99
N ASP A 239 2.64 13.00 -7.90
CA ASP A 239 3.03 14.37 -7.58
C ASP A 239 2.46 15.35 -8.64
N ARG A 240 2.55 15.00 -9.93
CA ARG A 240 1.97 15.77 -11.03
C ARG A 240 0.44 15.84 -10.96
N PHE A 241 -0.20 14.72 -10.63
CA PHE A 241 -1.65 14.68 -10.42
C PHE A 241 -2.06 15.60 -9.26
N ALA A 242 -1.41 15.49 -8.12
CA ALA A 242 -1.68 16.27 -6.93
C ALA A 242 -1.49 17.78 -7.18
N GLU A 243 -0.44 18.17 -7.92
CA GLU A 243 -0.20 19.55 -8.34
C GLU A 243 -1.36 20.09 -9.21
N ARG A 244 -1.80 19.32 -10.22
CA ARG A 244 -2.95 19.71 -11.06
C ARG A 244 -4.25 19.86 -10.26
N LYS A 245 -4.45 19.05 -9.22
CA LYS A 245 -5.65 19.08 -8.37
C LYS A 245 -5.52 20.08 -7.20
N GLY A 246 -4.34 20.65 -6.98
CA GLY A 246 -4.09 21.59 -5.88
C GLY A 246 -4.18 20.95 -4.49
N VAL A 247 -3.78 19.67 -4.35
CA VAL A 247 -3.84 18.91 -3.09
C VAL A 247 -2.46 18.41 -2.69
N PRO A 248 -2.12 18.43 -1.40
CA PRO A 248 -0.87 17.84 -0.94
C PRO A 248 -0.96 16.32 -0.81
N ILE A 249 0.17 15.62 -1.06
CA ILE A 249 0.36 14.23 -0.69
C ILE A 249 1.19 14.16 0.58
N LEU A 250 0.68 13.48 1.59
CA LEU A 250 1.44 13.13 2.78
C LEU A 250 2.23 11.84 2.51
N SER A 251 3.55 11.97 2.38
CA SER A 251 4.44 10.79 2.31
C SER A 251 4.61 10.20 3.71
N LEU A 252 4.29 8.93 3.87
CA LEU A 252 4.33 8.25 5.15
C LEU A 252 5.61 7.40 5.30
N PRO A 253 6.11 7.23 6.53
CA PRO A 253 7.28 6.36 6.80
C PRO A 253 7.04 4.89 6.42
N THR A 254 5.79 4.50 6.24
CA THR A 254 5.37 3.16 5.79
C THR A 254 5.65 2.89 4.31
N GLY A 255 6.05 3.91 3.55
CA GLY A 255 6.14 3.85 2.09
C GLY A 255 4.86 4.28 1.37
N GLN A 256 3.76 4.40 2.09
CA GLN A 256 2.48 4.83 1.51
C GLN A 256 2.43 6.35 1.29
N GLY A 257 1.60 6.76 0.33
CA GLY A 257 1.14 8.14 0.17
C GLY A 257 -0.32 8.26 0.60
N LEU A 258 -0.67 9.41 1.17
CA LEU A 258 -2.04 9.72 1.60
C LEU A 258 -2.47 11.08 1.07
N MET A 259 -3.61 11.12 0.38
CA MET A 259 -4.33 12.36 0.06
C MET A 259 -5.68 12.37 0.75
N ILE A 260 -6.14 13.57 1.10
CA ILE A 260 -7.53 13.79 1.56
C ILE A 260 -8.20 14.69 0.53
N LYS A 261 -9.34 14.25 0.00
CA LYS A 261 -10.16 15.06 -0.92
C LYS A 261 -10.63 16.33 -0.21
N PRO A 262 -10.37 17.52 -0.78
CA PRO A 262 -10.83 18.79 -0.21
C PRO A 262 -12.34 18.90 -0.04
#